data_652c355663daea30fae6fbb1133e674e
#
_entry.id   652c355663daea30fae6fbb1133e674e
#
_cell.length_a   1.000
_cell.length_b   1.000
_cell.length_c   1.000
_cell.angle_alpha   90.00
_cell.angle_beta   90.00
_cell.angle_gamma   90.00
#
_symmetry.space_group_name_H-M   'P 1'
#
loop_
_entity.id
_entity.type
_entity.pdbx_description
1 polymer ?
#
loop_
_entity_poly.entity_id
_entity_poly.type
_entity_poly.pdbx_seq_one_letter_code
_entity_poly.pdbx_strand_id
1 'polypeptide(L)'
;MSMESATHAVRARLLDFTGLGYRVAFEIGDEGSITIDASGTTPEIVEDAGGDEDADCVIKLSMENFEKLIAGTLNPTLAYTLGKLKIEGSTGVALKLAAMLDD
;
A
#
# COMPACT_ATOMS: atom_id res chain seq x y z
N MET A 1 -5.26 -8.05 -12.90
CA MET A 1 -5.33 -6.60 -12.62
C MET A 1 -4.17 -5.92 -13.30
N SER A 2 -4.38 -4.73 -13.85
CA SER A 2 -3.32 -3.89 -14.44
C SER A 2 -2.95 -2.79 -13.46
N MET A 3 -1.87 -2.04 -13.76
CA MET A 3 -1.52 -0.88 -12.94
C MET A 3 -2.63 0.17 -12.93
N GLU A 4 -3.31 0.34 -14.07
CA GLU A 4 -4.44 1.27 -14.14
C GLU A 4 -5.57 0.84 -13.22
N SER A 5 -5.98 -0.42 -13.25
CA SER A 5 -7.04 -0.91 -12.37
C SER A 5 -6.59 -1.00 -10.92
N ALA A 6 -5.30 -1.26 -10.69
CA ALA A 6 -4.73 -1.23 -9.34
C ALA A 6 -4.83 0.18 -8.74
N THR A 7 -4.47 1.19 -9.51
CA THR A 7 -4.58 2.59 -9.09
C THR A 7 -6.04 2.96 -8.82
N HIS A 8 -6.94 2.49 -9.67
CA HIS A 8 -8.37 2.72 -9.50
C HIS A 8 -8.88 2.09 -8.19
N ALA A 9 -8.42 0.87 -7.89
CA ALA A 9 -8.81 0.18 -6.65
C ALA A 9 -8.31 0.92 -5.41
N VAL A 10 -7.08 1.44 -5.45
CA VAL A 10 -6.54 2.25 -4.36
C VAL A 10 -7.36 3.52 -4.20
N ARG A 11 -7.71 4.16 -5.30
CA ARG A 11 -8.51 5.39 -5.26
C ARG A 11 -9.88 5.15 -4.62
N ALA A 12 -10.47 4.00 -4.89
CA ALA A 12 -11.76 3.62 -4.31
C ALA A 12 -11.68 3.41 -2.79
N ARG A 13 -10.51 3.05 -2.27
CA ARG A 13 -10.28 2.82 -0.84
C ARG A 13 -9.52 3.96 -0.16
N LEU A 14 -9.30 5.06 -0.88
CA LEU A 14 -8.37 6.10 -0.41
C LEU A 14 -8.78 6.70 0.93
N LEU A 15 -10.06 6.93 1.14
CA LEU A 15 -10.54 7.52 2.40
C LEU A 15 -10.38 6.60 3.61
N ASP A 16 -10.23 5.30 3.39
CA ASP A 16 -9.98 4.35 4.47
C ASP A 16 -8.62 4.58 5.14
N PHE A 17 -7.73 5.29 4.46
CA PHE A 17 -6.40 5.61 4.99
C PHE A 17 -6.37 6.92 5.78
N THR A 18 -7.51 7.55 5.98
CA THR A 18 -7.60 8.78 6.78
C THR A 18 -7.10 8.52 8.19
N GLY A 19 -6.18 9.35 8.65
CA GLY A 19 -5.61 9.18 9.98
C GLY A 19 -4.39 8.28 10.05
N LEU A 20 -3.96 7.69 8.92
CA LEU A 20 -2.73 6.89 8.90
C LEU A 20 -1.52 7.73 9.32
N GLY A 21 -1.41 8.94 8.82
CA GLY A 21 -0.37 9.88 9.24
C GLY A 21 0.98 9.71 8.56
N TYR A 22 1.07 8.84 7.57
CA TYR A 22 2.33 8.49 6.92
C TYR A 22 2.17 8.37 5.41
N ARG A 23 3.31 8.39 4.71
CA ARG A 23 3.38 8.16 3.28
C ARG A 23 3.83 6.71 3.06
N VAL A 24 3.08 5.95 2.26
CA VAL A 24 3.36 4.55 1.98
C VAL A 24 3.42 4.32 0.48
N ALA A 25 4.45 3.63 0.01
CA ALA A 25 4.58 3.23 -1.38
C ALA A 25 4.32 1.73 -1.51
N PHE A 26 3.51 1.36 -2.50
CA PHE A 26 3.35 -0.03 -2.91
C PHE A 26 4.18 -0.27 -4.16
N GLU A 27 5.13 -1.17 -4.08
CA GLU A 27 5.95 -1.57 -5.23
C GLU A 27 5.41 -2.90 -5.71
N ILE A 28 4.74 -2.90 -6.86
CA ILE A 28 3.94 -4.03 -7.35
C ILE A 28 4.70 -4.79 -8.42
N GLY A 29 5.45 -5.79 -8.01
CA GLY A 29 6.26 -6.61 -8.91
C GLY A 29 7.11 -5.73 -9.82
N ASP A 30 7.15 -6.07 -11.09
CA ASP A 30 7.87 -5.30 -12.12
C ASP A 30 6.94 -4.30 -12.84
N GLU A 31 5.70 -4.18 -12.40
CA GLU A 31 4.70 -3.41 -13.13
C GLU A 31 4.69 -1.93 -12.78
N GLY A 32 5.12 -1.59 -11.58
CA GLY A 32 5.18 -0.20 -11.17
C GLY A 32 4.93 -0.01 -9.68
N SER A 33 4.76 1.25 -9.28
CA SER A 33 4.50 1.56 -7.89
C SER A 33 3.34 2.56 -7.75
N ILE A 34 2.68 2.52 -6.61
CA ILE A 34 1.62 3.44 -6.25
C ILE A 34 1.98 4.00 -4.89
N THR A 35 2.05 5.31 -4.76
CA THR A 35 2.35 5.96 -3.48
C THR A 35 1.11 6.65 -2.94
N ILE A 36 0.81 6.40 -1.68
CA ILE A 36 -0.28 7.05 -0.97
C ILE A 36 0.32 7.99 0.05
N ASP A 37 -0.05 9.26 -0.01
CA ASP A 37 0.33 10.24 1.00
C ASP A 37 -0.85 10.48 1.92
N ALA A 38 -0.80 9.88 3.09
CA ALA A 38 -1.83 10.04 4.12
C ALA A 38 -1.28 10.83 5.32
N SER A 39 -0.21 11.58 5.13
CA SER A 39 0.40 12.39 6.18
C SER A 39 -0.42 13.65 6.48
N GLY A 40 -1.25 14.08 5.55
CA GLY A 40 -2.13 15.24 5.74
C GLY A 40 -3.51 14.83 6.24
N THR A 41 -4.45 15.78 6.19
CA THR A 41 -5.82 15.54 6.63
C THR A 41 -6.62 14.69 5.66
N THR A 42 -6.26 14.72 4.38
CA THR A 42 -6.93 13.96 3.33
C THR A 42 -5.90 13.08 2.61
N PRO A 43 -6.09 11.76 2.59
CA PRO A 43 -5.20 10.88 1.84
C PRO A 43 -5.28 11.16 0.34
N GLU A 44 -4.15 11.06 -0.34
CA GLU A 44 -4.11 11.25 -1.78
C GLU A 44 -3.10 10.31 -2.42
N ILE A 45 -3.33 10.01 -3.70
CA ILE A 45 -2.36 9.25 -4.49
C ILE A 45 -1.37 10.23 -5.06
N VAL A 46 -0.09 9.98 -4.83
CA VAL A 46 0.98 10.82 -5.35
C VAL A 46 1.43 10.24 -6.68
N GLU A 47 1.25 11.01 -7.74
CA GLU A 47 1.72 10.65 -9.07
C GLU A 47 3.13 11.19 -9.24
N ASP A 48 3.95 10.51 -10.02
CA ASP A 48 5.34 10.90 -10.28
C ASP A 48 6.14 11.07 -8.98
N ALA A 49 5.92 10.19 -8.03
CA ALA A 49 6.55 10.30 -6.72
C ALA A 49 8.07 10.12 -6.74
N GLY A 50 8.66 9.81 -7.88
CA GLY A 50 10.11 9.66 -7.99
C GLY A 50 10.68 8.46 -7.26
N GLY A 51 9.84 7.49 -6.94
CA GLY A 51 10.25 6.29 -6.23
C GLY A 51 9.96 6.36 -4.74
N ASP A 52 10.68 5.54 -3.99
CA ASP A 52 10.37 5.24 -2.60
C ASP A 52 11.07 6.16 -1.60
N GLU A 53 11.85 7.13 -2.08
CA GLU A 53 12.75 7.92 -1.23
C GLU A 53 12.05 8.70 -0.13
N ASP A 54 10.86 9.19 -0.43
CA ASP A 54 10.10 10.00 0.53
C ASP A 54 9.05 9.21 1.31
N ALA A 55 8.97 7.90 1.08
CA ALA A 55 8.00 7.07 1.76
C ALA A 55 8.49 6.65 3.14
N ASP A 56 7.61 6.68 4.12
CA ASP A 56 7.91 6.18 5.46
C ASP A 56 7.98 4.65 5.47
N CYS A 57 7.32 4.04 4.52
CA CYS A 57 7.25 2.60 4.39
C CYS A 57 7.07 2.22 2.93
N VAL A 58 7.72 1.15 2.50
CA VAL A 58 7.54 0.58 1.17
C VAL A 58 7.08 -0.86 1.33
N ILE A 59 5.96 -1.21 0.70
CA ILE A 59 5.43 -2.57 0.70
C ILE A 59 5.64 -3.15 -0.69
N LYS A 60 6.46 -4.19 -0.77
CA LYS A 60 6.77 -4.90 -2.02
C LYS A 60 5.98 -6.19 -2.09
N LEU A 61 5.23 -6.38 -3.16
CA LEU A 61 4.37 -7.55 -3.33
C LEU A 61 4.06 -7.76 -4.81
N SER A 62 3.53 -8.95 -5.12
CA SER A 62 3.05 -9.22 -6.48
C SER A 62 1.71 -8.54 -6.72
N MET A 63 1.32 -8.42 -7.99
CA MET A 63 0.01 -7.89 -8.35
C MET A 63 -1.11 -8.75 -7.74
N GLU A 64 -0.96 -10.06 -7.77
CA GLU A 64 -1.93 -10.97 -7.17
C GLU A 64 -2.13 -10.71 -5.68
N ASN A 65 -1.03 -10.56 -4.95
CA ASN A 65 -1.11 -10.28 -3.52
C ASN A 65 -1.62 -8.87 -3.25
N PHE A 66 -1.31 -7.93 -4.13
CA PHE A 66 -1.84 -6.57 -4.03
C PHE A 66 -3.37 -6.58 -4.15
N GLU A 67 -3.92 -7.33 -5.11
CA GLU A 67 -5.37 -7.44 -5.27
C GLU A 67 -6.03 -7.95 -3.99
N LYS A 68 -5.44 -8.98 -3.39
CA LYS A 68 -5.97 -9.56 -2.16
C LYS A 68 -5.88 -8.60 -0.98
N LEU A 69 -4.78 -7.86 -0.91
CA LEU A 69 -4.58 -6.88 0.15
C LEU A 69 -5.62 -5.75 0.06
N ILE A 70 -5.81 -5.19 -1.12
CA ILE A 70 -6.72 -4.06 -1.31
C ILE A 70 -8.19 -4.50 -1.16
N ALA A 71 -8.48 -5.76 -1.42
CA ALA A 71 -9.82 -6.33 -1.23
C ALA A 71 -10.11 -6.72 0.23
N GLY A 72 -9.10 -6.67 1.10
CA GLY A 72 -9.26 -7.04 2.51
C GLY A 72 -9.24 -8.54 2.77
N THR A 73 -8.81 -9.35 1.79
CA THR A 73 -8.82 -10.81 1.89
C THR A 73 -7.46 -11.41 2.22
N LEU A 74 -6.40 -10.62 2.22
CA LEU A 74 -5.06 -11.07 2.58
C LEU A 74 -4.78 -10.72 4.03
N ASN A 75 -4.41 -11.72 4.83
CA ASN A 75 -3.94 -11.46 6.19
C ASN A 75 -2.52 -10.89 6.10
N PRO A 76 -2.31 -9.61 6.41
CA PRO A 76 -1.01 -8.97 6.21
C PRO A 76 0.09 -9.52 7.11
N THR A 77 -0.23 -9.87 8.34
CA THR A 77 0.74 -10.43 9.28
C THR A 77 1.23 -11.79 8.80
N LEU A 78 0.28 -12.64 8.40
CA LEU A 78 0.62 -13.96 7.88
C LEU A 78 1.40 -13.86 6.57
N ALA A 79 0.95 -12.98 5.67
CA ALA A 79 1.61 -12.78 4.38
C ALA A 79 3.05 -12.29 4.56
N TYR A 80 3.29 -11.39 5.50
CA TYR A 80 4.62 -10.91 5.82
C TYR A 80 5.50 -12.05 6.34
N THR A 81 4.97 -12.85 7.27
CA THR A 81 5.69 -14.00 7.84
C THR A 81 6.06 -15.03 6.76
N LEU A 82 5.16 -15.25 5.80
CA LEU A 82 5.37 -16.21 4.72
C LEU A 82 6.21 -15.66 3.56
N GLY A 83 6.61 -14.39 3.63
CA GLY A 83 7.41 -13.77 2.59
C GLY A 83 6.61 -13.36 1.36
N LYS A 84 5.29 -13.33 1.44
CA LYS A 84 4.42 -12.90 0.32
C LYS A 84 4.43 -11.40 0.12
N LEU A 85 4.77 -10.65 1.16
CA LEU A 85 5.06 -9.24 1.02
C LEU A 85 6.32 -8.91 1.81
N LYS A 86 7.04 -7.91 1.32
CA LYS A 86 8.25 -7.43 1.96
C LYS A 86 8.03 -5.98 2.36
N ILE A 87 8.56 -5.61 3.49
CA ILE A 87 8.39 -4.27 4.03
C ILE A 87 9.75 -3.64 4.22
N GLU A 88 9.94 -2.47 3.61
CA GLU A 88 11.12 -1.65 3.85
C GLU A 88 10.67 -0.41 4.61
N GLY A 89 11.50 0.06 5.54
CA GLY A 89 11.15 1.17 6.40
C GLY A 89 10.37 0.70 7.62
N SER A 90 9.33 1.41 7.99
CA SER A 90 8.58 1.12 9.20
C SER A 90 7.59 -0.03 9.01
N THR A 91 7.87 -1.16 9.64
CA THR A 91 6.96 -2.30 9.67
C THR A 91 5.65 -1.94 10.38
N GLY A 92 5.73 -1.13 11.43
CA GLY A 92 4.53 -0.68 12.15
C GLY A 92 3.57 0.12 11.29
N VAL A 93 4.09 0.98 10.42
CA VAL A 93 3.27 1.74 9.47
C VAL A 93 2.57 0.81 8.50
N ALA A 94 3.31 -0.18 7.97
CA ALA A 94 2.74 -1.15 7.03
C ALA A 94 1.59 -1.94 7.68
N LEU A 95 1.78 -2.40 8.90
CA LEU A 95 0.76 -3.15 9.62
C LEU A 95 -0.45 -2.28 9.95
N LYS A 96 -0.22 -1.01 10.29
CA LYS A 96 -1.30 -0.07 10.54
C LYS A 96 -2.14 0.15 9.28
N LEU A 97 -1.49 0.35 8.14
CA LEU A 97 -2.17 0.51 6.86
C LEU A 97 -2.99 -0.75 6.52
N ALA A 98 -2.38 -1.91 6.68
CA ALA A 98 -3.04 -3.17 6.37
C ALA A 98 -4.28 -3.40 7.24
N ALA A 99 -4.21 -3.01 8.51
CA ALA A 99 -5.36 -3.10 9.42
C ALA A 99 -6.51 -2.19 8.97
N MET A 100 -6.21 -1.06 8.35
CA MET A 100 -7.23 -0.16 7.80
C MET A 100 -7.94 -0.75 6.59
N LEU A 101 -7.31 -1.71 5.90
CA LEU A 101 -7.88 -2.40 4.74
C LEU A 101 -8.63 -3.68 5.15
N ASP A 102 -8.45 -4.13 6.36
CA ASP A 102 -9.10 -5.34 6.86
C ASP A 102 -10.59 -5.08 7.07
N ASP A 103 -11.41 -5.90 6.45
CA ASP A 103 -12.87 -5.79 6.55
C ASP A 103 -13.41 -6.60 7.70
#